data_d7c073d536c55df9c0ff88fdf208904c
#
_entry.id   d7c073d536c55df9c0ff88fdf208904c
#
_cell.length_a   1.000
_cell.length_b   1.000
_cell.length_c   1.000
_cell.angle_alpha   90.00
_cell.angle_beta   90.00
_cell.angle_gamma   90.00
#
_symmetry.space_group_name_H-M   'P 1'
#
loop_
_entity.id
_entity.type
_entity.pdbx_description
1 polymer ?
#
loop_
_entity_poly.entity_id
_entity_poly.type
_entity_poly.pdbx_seq_one_letter_code
_entity_poly.pdbx_strand_id
1 'polypeptide(L)'
;HHIKVLEEELNVCIFDRSNGKVVVTREGEEVINCAKKMLGLYNSLRQDLSDSRRLVSHLTVGVTHTAESNPIAEALANYGAQNDHVMIKMITGTINKLYSKLKSYEIDLAIVEGRIPDPEIRYLLMDTDYLVLAVSVHHPFAKRAMVTLEELKKERMILRLPSSGTRNLFAAHLESNNQSINDFNVILELDNIATIKDLIRRDFGVSILPRSVCLGELKKKSIAVLPVENLSMVREINLAYQSDFAQTDILHDLVESYQETLRRYQ
;
A
#
# COMPACT_ATOMS: atom_id res chain seq x y z
N HIS A 1 11.29 -34.63 12.38
CA HIS A 1 12.62 -35.18 12.12
C HIS A 1 13.50 -34.14 11.42
N HIS A 2 13.16 -33.66 10.23
CA HIS A 2 13.99 -32.73 9.44
C HIS A 2 14.35 -31.44 10.18
N ILE A 3 13.42 -30.84 10.94
CA ILE A 3 13.70 -29.62 11.72
C ILE A 3 14.78 -29.91 12.78
N LYS A 4 14.71 -31.05 13.45
CA LYS A 4 15.68 -31.42 14.49
C LYS A 4 17.10 -31.62 13.90
N VAL A 5 17.19 -32.23 12.73
CA VAL A 5 18.48 -32.33 12.00
C VAL A 5 19.03 -30.96 11.65
N LEU A 6 18.18 -30.05 11.18
CA LEU A 6 18.59 -28.67 10.86
C LEU A 6 19.03 -27.90 12.13
N GLU A 7 18.33 -28.07 13.25
CA GLU A 7 18.73 -27.47 14.55
C GLU A 7 20.10 -28.01 15.01
N GLU A 8 20.35 -29.30 14.82
CA GLU A 8 21.64 -29.93 15.14
C GLU A 8 22.75 -29.44 14.21
N GLU A 9 22.51 -29.36 12.87
CA GLU A 9 23.51 -28.87 11.91
C GLU A 9 23.86 -27.40 12.12
N LEU A 10 22.89 -26.55 12.41
CA LEU A 10 23.10 -25.12 12.63
C LEU A 10 23.51 -24.79 14.07
N ASN A 11 23.45 -25.78 14.97
CA ASN A 11 23.68 -25.61 16.40
C ASN A 11 22.82 -24.48 17.03
N VAL A 12 21.54 -24.45 16.67
CA VAL A 12 20.53 -23.50 17.15
C VAL A 12 19.23 -24.21 17.52
N CYS A 13 18.44 -23.61 18.39
CA CYS A 13 17.10 -24.06 18.69
C CYS A 13 16.11 -23.17 17.93
N ILE A 14 15.39 -23.74 16.94
CA ILE A 14 14.40 -23.00 16.14
C ILE A 14 13.09 -22.87 16.88
N PHE A 15 12.67 -23.92 17.60
CA PHE A 15 11.41 -23.95 18.34
C PHE A 15 11.62 -24.28 19.81
N ASP A 16 11.16 -23.37 20.69
CA ASP A 16 11.05 -23.65 22.12
C ASP A 16 9.75 -24.42 22.40
N ARG A 17 9.88 -25.54 23.11
CA ARG A 17 8.77 -26.42 23.49
C ARG A 17 8.61 -26.57 25.01
N SER A 18 9.29 -25.74 25.81
CA SER A 18 9.40 -25.89 27.25
C SER A 18 8.10 -25.69 28.00
N ASN A 19 7.10 -24.96 27.47
CA ASN A 19 5.85 -24.61 28.19
C ASN A 19 4.59 -25.25 27.56
N GLY A 20 4.71 -26.41 26.92
CA GLY A 20 3.57 -27.08 26.27
C GLY A 20 3.02 -26.35 25.04
N LYS A 21 3.61 -25.22 24.66
CA LYS A 21 3.37 -24.48 23.40
C LYS A 21 4.64 -24.47 22.58
N VAL A 22 4.49 -24.56 21.27
CA VAL A 22 5.61 -24.41 20.35
C VAL A 22 5.74 -22.92 20.01
N VAL A 23 6.86 -22.30 20.41
CA VAL A 23 7.17 -20.89 20.13
C VAL A 23 8.45 -20.83 19.32
N VAL A 24 8.50 -19.97 18.31
CA VAL A 24 9.71 -19.72 17.52
C VAL A 24 10.69 -18.93 18.40
N THR A 25 11.95 -19.36 18.44
CA THR A 25 13.02 -18.65 19.14
C THR A 25 13.52 -17.46 18.30
N ARG A 26 14.35 -16.59 18.85
CA ARG A 26 14.98 -15.50 18.10
C ARG A 26 15.86 -16.04 16.96
N GLU A 27 16.70 -17.04 17.26
CA GLU A 27 17.52 -17.73 16.27
C GLU A 27 16.63 -18.44 15.23
N GLY A 28 15.51 -19.00 15.67
CA GLY A 28 14.52 -19.62 14.81
C GLY A 28 13.90 -18.63 13.81
N GLU A 29 13.61 -17.40 14.23
CA GLU A 29 13.14 -16.35 13.30
C GLU A 29 14.18 -16.00 12.24
N GLU A 30 15.46 -15.94 12.60
CA GLU A 30 16.56 -15.70 11.66
C GLU A 30 16.67 -16.84 10.63
N VAL A 31 16.60 -18.10 11.08
CA VAL A 31 16.61 -19.28 10.20
C VAL A 31 15.40 -19.29 9.28
N ILE A 32 14.20 -19.03 9.80
CA ILE A 32 12.96 -19.00 9.00
C ILE A 32 13.03 -17.88 7.94
N ASN A 33 13.54 -16.71 8.29
CA ASN A 33 13.68 -15.60 7.35
C ASN A 33 14.70 -15.92 6.25
N CYS A 34 15.83 -16.55 6.59
CA CYS A 34 16.80 -17.02 5.63
C CYS A 34 16.21 -18.10 4.69
N ALA A 35 15.50 -19.08 5.25
CA ALA A 35 14.84 -20.14 4.47
C ALA A 35 13.79 -19.56 3.50
N LYS A 36 13.02 -18.56 3.92
CA LYS A 36 12.06 -17.85 3.03
C LYS A 36 12.77 -17.17 1.87
N LYS A 37 13.90 -16.49 2.12
CA LYS A 37 14.71 -15.86 1.05
C LYS A 37 15.21 -16.92 0.05
N MET A 38 15.78 -18.03 0.53
CA MET A 38 16.26 -19.12 -0.32
C MET A 38 15.14 -19.71 -1.19
N LEU A 39 13.96 -19.95 -0.60
CA LEU A 39 12.80 -20.46 -1.33
C LEU A 39 12.28 -19.44 -2.35
N GLY A 40 12.26 -18.15 -2.00
CA GLY A 40 11.87 -17.08 -2.90
C GLY A 40 12.78 -17.00 -4.12
N LEU A 41 14.11 -16.98 -3.91
CA LEU A 41 15.11 -16.99 -4.97
C LEU A 41 15.02 -18.25 -5.87
N TYR A 42 14.81 -19.41 -5.26
CA TYR A 42 14.62 -20.66 -6.02
C TYR A 42 13.36 -20.59 -6.90
N ASN A 43 12.25 -20.07 -6.38
CA ASN A 43 11.02 -19.92 -7.13
C ASN A 43 11.16 -18.87 -8.25
N SER A 44 11.85 -17.76 -8.00
CA SER A 44 12.18 -16.75 -9.02
C SER A 44 12.99 -17.37 -10.14
N LEU A 45 14.07 -18.09 -9.83
CA LEU A 45 14.88 -18.80 -10.82
C LEU A 45 14.04 -19.80 -11.66
N ARG A 46 13.16 -20.57 -11.00
CA ARG A 46 12.26 -21.50 -11.72
C ARG A 46 11.31 -20.76 -12.66
N GLN A 47 10.82 -19.60 -12.25
CA GLN A 47 9.95 -18.75 -13.04
C GLN A 47 10.72 -18.22 -14.25
N ASP A 48 11.89 -17.62 -14.04
CA ASP A 48 12.75 -17.07 -15.12
C ASP A 48 13.08 -18.12 -16.18
N LEU A 49 13.42 -19.34 -15.75
CA LEU A 49 13.66 -20.46 -16.68
C LEU A 49 12.41 -20.90 -17.45
N SER A 50 11.24 -20.82 -16.83
CA SER A 50 9.95 -21.07 -17.48
C SER A 50 9.61 -19.96 -18.48
N ASP A 51 9.82 -18.71 -18.07
CA ASP A 51 9.54 -17.50 -18.85
C ASP A 51 10.42 -17.42 -20.10
N SER A 52 11.72 -17.74 -19.96
CA SER A 52 12.65 -17.83 -21.08
C SER A 52 12.20 -18.83 -22.15
N ARG A 53 11.56 -19.93 -21.74
CA ARG A 53 11.00 -20.93 -22.67
C ARG A 53 9.71 -20.46 -23.34
N ARG A 54 8.94 -19.61 -22.69
CA ARG A 54 7.63 -19.11 -23.17
C ARG A 54 7.71 -17.75 -23.84
N LEU A 55 8.86 -17.08 -23.79
CA LEU A 55 9.07 -15.68 -24.20
C LEU A 55 8.11 -14.70 -23.48
N VAL A 56 7.75 -15.02 -22.24
CA VAL A 56 6.88 -14.20 -21.39
C VAL A 56 7.59 -13.95 -20.06
N SER A 57 7.67 -12.74 -19.64
CA SER A 57 8.20 -12.33 -18.32
C SER A 57 7.05 -12.16 -17.34
N HIS A 58 7.14 -12.78 -16.16
CA HIS A 58 6.16 -12.61 -15.09
C HIS A 58 6.68 -11.58 -14.09
N LEU A 59 5.86 -10.57 -13.82
CA LEU A 59 6.16 -9.52 -12.86
C LEU A 59 5.11 -9.54 -11.74
N THR A 60 5.52 -9.85 -10.50
CA THR A 60 4.64 -9.81 -9.34
C THR A 60 4.78 -8.48 -8.61
N VAL A 61 3.74 -7.67 -8.63
CA VAL A 61 3.70 -6.33 -8.02
C VAL A 61 2.80 -6.34 -6.79
N GLY A 62 3.39 -6.05 -5.62
CA GLY A 62 2.66 -5.81 -4.39
C GLY A 62 2.13 -4.38 -4.34
N VAL A 63 0.88 -4.18 -3.95
CA VAL A 63 0.30 -2.85 -3.78
C VAL A 63 -0.36 -2.72 -2.41
N THR A 64 -0.34 -1.54 -1.81
CA THR A 64 -1.10 -1.32 -0.58
C THR A 64 -2.60 -1.29 -0.87
N HIS A 65 -3.44 -1.51 0.14
CA HIS A 65 -4.90 -1.37 0.00
C HIS A 65 -5.32 0.03 -0.49
N THR A 66 -4.52 1.04 -0.22
CA THR A 66 -4.77 2.39 -0.72
C THR A 66 -4.37 2.52 -2.18
N ALA A 67 -3.20 2.00 -2.54
CA ALA A 67 -2.68 2.03 -3.90
C ALA A 67 -3.57 1.23 -4.87
N GLU A 68 -4.19 0.12 -4.42
CA GLU A 68 -5.17 -0.65 -5.20
C GLU A 68 -6.37 0.19 -5.66
N SER A 69 -6.80 1.15 -4.83
CA SER A 69 -7.94 2.04 -5.13
C SER A 69 -7.57 3.30 -5.92
N ASN A 70 -6.30 3.46 -6.28
CA ASN A 70 -5.68 4.52 -7.06
C ASN A 70 -5.63 4.09 -8.54
N PRO A 71 -5.37 4.97 -9.51
CA PRO A 71 -5.12 4.63 -10.93
C PRO A 71 -3.97 3.64 -11.20
N ILE A 72 -3.28 3.16 -10.17
CA ILE A 72 -2.17 2.19 -10.28
C ILE A 72 -2.62 0.89 -10.97
N ALA A 73 -3.78 0.34 -10.61
CA ALA A 73 -4.28 -0.88 -11.25
C ALA A 73 -4.53 -0.68 -12.75
N GLU A 74 -5.04 0.51 -13.14
CA GLU A 74 -5.23 0.89 -14.54
C GLU A 74 -3.88 1.06 -15.25
N ALA A 75 -2.90 1.69 -14.60
CA ALA A 75 -1.55 1.85 -15.15
C ALA A 75 -0.86 0.51 -15.38
N LEU A 76 -0.94 -0.42 -14.43
CA LEU A 76 -0.41 -1.77 -14.58
C LEU A 76 -1.10 -2.55 -15.71
N ALA A 77 -2.43 -2.40 -15.86
CA ALA A 77 -3.18 -3.00 -16.94
C ALA A 77 -2.80 -2.41 -18.32
N ASN A 78 -2.62 -1.08 -18.39
CA ASN A 78 -2.17 -0.40 -19.62
C ASN A 78 -0.77 -0.88 -20.01
N TYR A 79 0.14 -0.98 -19.05
CA TYR A 79 1.49 -1.48 -19.31
C TYR A 79 1.48 -2.93 -19.83
N GLY A 80 0.72 -3.82 -19.18
CA GLY A 80 0.58 -5.20 -19.64
C GLY A 80 -0.07 -5.31 -21.04
N ALA A 81 -1.03 -4.43 -21.36
CA ALA A 81 -1.67 -4.40 -22.67
C ALA A 81 -0.75 -3.90 -23.79
N GLN A 82 0.26 -3.09 -23.46
CA GLN A 82 1.24 -2.58 -24.43
C GLN A 82 2.45 -3.50 -24.58
N ASN A 83 2.62 -4.48 -23.69
CA ASN A 83 3.78 -5.37 -23.65
C ASN A 83 3.32 -6.83 -23.60
N ASP A 84 2.99 -7.41 -24.74
CA ASP A 84 2.43 -8.78 -24.90
C ASP A 84 3.30 -9.89 -24.24
N HIS A 85 4.58 -9.59 -24.03
CA HIS A 85 5.53 -10.52 -23.38
C HIS A 85 5.61 -10.34 -21.86
N VAL A 86 4.83 -9.45 -21.26
CA VAL A 86 4.82 -9.21 -19.81
C VAL A 86 3.48 -9.61 -19.22
N MET A 87 3.51 -10.50 -18.24
CA MET A 87 2.35 -10.87 -17.42
C MET A 87 2.48 -10.28 -16.03
N ILE A 88 1.57 -9.38 -15.65
CA ILE A 88 1.58 -8.76 -14.33
C ILE A 88 0.63 -9.50 -13.39
N LYS A 89 1.16 -9.90 -12.24
CA LYS A 89 0.39 -10.38 -11.10
C LYS A 89 0.37 -9.32 -10.01
N MET A 90 -0.78 -8.73 -9.74
CA MET A 90 -0.94 -7.77 -8.65
C MET A 90 -1.44 -8.46 -7.38
N ILE A 91 -0.80 -8.19 -6.25
CA ILE A 91 -1.24 -8.65 -4.92
C ILE A 91 -1.37 -7.46 -3.97
N THR A 92 -2.35 -7.53 -3.07
CA THR A 92 -2.63 -6.45 -2.12
C THR A 92 -2.23 -6.83 -0.70
N GLY A 93 -1.73 -5.86 0.06
CA GLY A 93 -1.34 -6.09 1.45
C GLY A 93 -1.03 -4.82 2.23
N THR A 94 -0.71 -4.99 3.50
CA THR A 94 -0.16 -3.90 4.32
C THR A 94 1.29 -3.65 3.95
N ILE A 95 1.80 -2.43 4.16
CA ILE A 95 3.18 -2.07 3.83
C ILE A 95 4.21 -3.04 4.44
N ASN A 96 4.04 -3.43 5.70
CA ASN A 96 4.95 -4.36 6.37
C ASN A 96 4.93 -5.76 5.74
N LYS A 97 3.74 -6.27 5.34
CA LYS A 97 3.62 -7.56 4.64
C LYS A 97 4.26 -7.50 3.25
N LEU A 98 4.07 -6.42 2.52
CA LEU A 98 4.68 -6.23 1.21
C LEU A 98 6.20 -6.14 1.31
N TYR A 99 6.71 -5.45 2.32
CA TYR A 99 8.15 -5.42 2.61
C TYR A 99 8.72 -6.80 2.91
N SER A 100 8.08 -7.57 3.80
CA SER A 100 8.48 -8.95 4.07
C SER A 100 8.52 -9.78 2.80
N LYS A 101 7.52 -9.65 1.92
CA LYS A 101 7.44 -10.38 0.66
C LYS A 101 8.51 -9.93 -0.35
N LEU A 102 8.79 -8.64 -0.40
CA LEU A 102 9.86 -8.09 -1.23
C LEU A 102 11.21 -8.64 -0.78
N LYS A 103 11.50 -8.62 0.52
CA LYS A 103 12.75 -9.16 1.10
C LYS A 103 12.90 -10.67 0.96
N SER A 104 11.81 -11.41 0.85
CA SER A 104 11.82 -12.86 0.61
C SER A 104 11.71 -13.23 -0.87
N TYR A 105 11.80 -12.26 -1.79
CA TYR A 105 11.67 -12.48 -3.24
C TYR A 105 10.35 -13.17 -3.65
N GLU A 106 9.29 -13.03 -2.83
CA GLU A 106 7.94 -13.49 -3.18
C GLU A 106 7.23 -12.52 -4.12
N ILE A 107 7.68 -11.27 -4.16
CA ILE A 107 7.25 -10.23 -5.10
C ILE A 107 8.49 -9.52 -5.65
N ASP A 108 8.39 -9.02 -6.87
CA ASP A 108 9.47 -8.34 -7.57
C ASP A 108 9.50 -6.86 -7.22
N LEU A 109 8.34 -6.24 -7.14
CA LEU A 109 8.14 -4.81 -6.90
C LEU A 109 7.04 -4.58 -5.86
N ALA A 110 7.11 -3.45 -5.15
CA ALA A 110 6.02 -3.00 -4.29
C ALA A 110 5.71 -1.52 -4.50
N ILE A 111 4.43 -1.18 -4.70
CA ILE A 111 3.98 0.21 -4.76
C ILE A 111 3.38 0.57 -3.40
N VAL A 112 4.05 1.50 -2.70
CA VAL A 112 3.78 1.80 -1.30
C VAL A 112 3.80 3.30 -1.04
N GLU A 113 3.08 3.72 -0.01
CA GLU A 113 3.13 5.10 0.46
C GLU A 113 4.21 5.26 1.54
N GLY A 114 5.10 6.23 1.32
CA GLY A 114 6.25 6.47 2.18
C GLY A 114 7.39 5.50 1.94
N ARG A 115 8.32 5.44 2.89
CA ARG A 115 9.52 4.59 2.82
C ARG A 115 9.78 3.94 4.17
N ILE A 116 10.23 2.70 4.16
CA ILE A 116 10.81 2.05 5.34
C ILE A 116 12.33 2.05 5.15
N PRO A 117 13.12 2.58 6.09
CA PRO A 117 14.57 2.55 5.98
C PRO A 117 15.08 1.10 5.98
N ASP A 118 15.64 0.68 4.85
CA ASP A 118 16.27 -0.64 4.67
C ASP A 118 17.35 -0.53 3.60
N PRO A 119 18.61 -0.91 3.88
CA PRO A 119 19.71 -0.78 2.92
C PRO A 119 19.57 -1.67 1.70
N GLU A 120 18.81 -2.77 1.78
CA GLU A 120 18.57 -3.71 0.66
C GLU A 120 17.46 -3.22 -0.28
N ILE A 121 16.64 -2.25 0.14
CA ILE A 121 15.49 -1.77 -0.63
C ILE A 121 15.80 -0.41 -1.26
N ARG A 122 15.50 -0.30 -2.54
CA ARG A 122 15.58 0.95 -3.32
C ARG A 122 14.18 1.47 -3.60
N TYR A 123 14.08 2.76 -3.83
CA TYR A 123 12.85 3.47 -4.10
C TYR A 123 12.97 4.34 -5.33
N LEU A 124 11.98 4.24 -6.21
CA LEU A 124 11.75 5.19 -7.28
C LEU A 124 10.46 5.96 -6.97
N LEU A 125 10.54 7.28 -6.87
CA LEU A 125 9.38 8.12 -6.66
C LEU A 125 8.47 8.06 -7.90
N MET A 126 7.22 7.66 -7.69
CA MET A 126 6.19 7.64 -8.74
C MET A 126 5.39 8.93 -8.76
N ASP A 127 4.97 9.40 -7.57
CA ASP A 127 4.11 10.56 -7.40
C ASP A 127 4.14 11.08 -5.95
N THR A 128 3.54 12.25 -5.77
CA THR A 128 3.24 12.83 -4.46
C THR A 128 1.74 12.99 -4.31
N ASP A 129 1.18 12.41 -3.26
CA ASP A 129 -0.26 12.44 -2.95
C ASP A 129 -0.49 13.17 -1.63
N TYR A 130 -1.72 13.58 -1.39
CA TYR A 130 -2.11 14.24 -0.15
C TYR A 130 -3.50 13.82 0.30
N LEU A 131 -3.73 13.86 1.62
CA LEU A 131 -5.04 13.53 2.17
C LEU A 131 -5.96 14.74 2.12
N VAL A 132 -7.22 14.47 1.82
CA VAL A 132 -8.31 15.43 1.71
C VAL A 132 -9.51 14.94 2.49
N LEU A 133 -10.37 15.86 2.90
CA LEU A 133 -11.71 15.52 3.35
C LEU A 133 -12.57 15.19 2.12
N ALA A 134 -13.13 13.99 2.09
CA ALA A 134 -14.08 13.53 1.08
C ALA A 134 -15.50 13.59 1.64
N VAL A 135 -16.40 14.25 0.92
CA VAL A 135 -17.80 14.46 1.29
C VAL A 135 -18.74 14.17 0.12
N SER A 136 -20.01 13.89 0.40
CA SER A 136 -21.06 13.85 -0.61
C SER A 136 -21.15 15.19 -1.37
N VAL A 137 -21.48 15.18 -2.65
CA VAL A 137 -21.72 16.41 -3.43
C VAL A 137 -22.92 17.22 -2.89
N HIS A 138 -23.79 16.59 -2.10
CA HIS A 138 -24.94 17.22 -1.44
C HIS A 138 -24.61 17.76 -0.04
N HIS A 139 -23.44 17.42 0.50
CA HIS A 139 -23.01 17.86 1.82
C HIS A 139 -22.77 19.40 1.83
N PRO A 140 -23.09 20.11 2.92
CA PRO A 140 -22.87 21.55 3.00
C PRO A 140 -21.42 21.99 2.71
N PHE A 141 -20.44 21.15 3.06
CA PHE A 141 -19.02 21.42 2.80
C PHE A 141 -18.63 21.31 1.31
N ALA A 142 -19.40 20.64 0.47
CA ALA A 142 -19.05 20.42 -0.93
C ALA A 142 -18.81 21.71 -1.75
N LYS A 143 -19.39 22.83 -1.29
CA LYS A 143 -19.26 24.15 -1.94
C LYS A 143 -18.21 25.05 -1.28
N ARG A 144 -17.51 24.56 -0.30
CA ARG A 144 -16.53 25.35 0.49
C ARG A 144 -15.12 25.13 -0.05
N ALA A 145 -14.25 26.11 0.17
CA ALA A 145 -12.84 26.02 -0.19
C ALA A 145 -12.03 25.16 0.79
N MET A 146 -12.41 25.13 2.07
CA MET A 146 -11.76 24.35 3.13
C MET A 146 -12.71 24.16 4.31
N VAL A 147 -12.32 23.31 5.25
CA VAL A 147 -13.02 23.04 6.51
C VAL A 147 -12.01 23.12 7.67
N THR A 148 -12.47 23.63 8.83
CA THR A 148 -11.66 23.64 10.06
C THR A 148 -11.77 22.29 10.80
N LEU A 149 -10.81 22.00 11.69
CA LEU A 149 -10.88 20.82 12.55
C LEU A 149 -12.11 20.84 13.47
N GLU A 150 -12.47 22.03 14.01
CA GLU A 150 -13.63 22.17 14.90
C GLU A 150 -14.97 21.92 14.18
N GLU A 151 -15.05 22.22 12.91
CA GLU A 151 -16.20 21.86 12.09
C GLU A 151 -16.22 20.36 11.81
N LEU A 152 -15.06 19.79 11.47
CA LEU A 152 -14.93 18.36 11.15
C LEU A 152 -15.27 17.46 12.36
N LYS A 153 -14.96 17.88 13.59
CA LYS A 153 -15.31 17.17 14.83
C LYS A 153 -16.82 16.97 15.00
N LYS A 154 -17.64 17.83 14.40
CA LYS A 154 -19.11 17.77 14.49
C LYS A 154 -19.71 16.80 13.48
N GLU A 155 -18.92 16.40 12.49
CA GLU A 155 -19.37 15.50 11.41
C GLU A 155 -19.29 14.04 11.80
N ARG A 156 -20.11 13.21 11.18
CA ARG A 156 -20.02 11.75 11.27
C ARG A 156 -18.84 11.26 10.43
N MET A 157 -17.79 10.78 11.10
CA MET A 157 -16.57 10.34 10.44
C MET A 157 -16.62 8.83 10.14
N ILE A 158 -16.24 8.48 8.92
CA ILE A 158 -15.96 7.10 8.50
C ILE A 158 -14.45 7.01 8.29
N LEU A 159 -13.75 6.21 9.07
CA LEU A 159 -12.29 6.15 9.04
C LEU A 159 -11.78 4.79 8.54
N ARG A 160 -10.53 4.80 8.06
CA ARG A 160 -9.76 3.59 7.81
C ARG A 160 -9.39 2.94 9.15
N LEU A 161 -9.11 1.63 9.12
CA LEU A 161 -8.62 0.90 10.30
C LEU A 161 -7.30 1.49 10.83
N PRO A 162 -6.97 1.32 12.11
CA PRO A 162 -5.72 1.81 12.72
C PRO A 162 -4.43 1.28 12.04
N SER A 163 -4.49 0.15 11.35
CA SER A 163 -3.37 -0.40 10.57
C SER A 163 -3.12 0.32 9.24
N SER A 164 -3.98 1.23 8.83
CA SER A 164 -3.88 1.95 7.56
C SER A 164 -2.91 3.14 7.66
N GLY A 165 -1.97 3.24 6.71
CA GLY A 165 -1.08 4.40 6.59
C GLY A 165 -1.83 5.73 6.43
N THR A 166 -3.00 5.74 5.78
CA THR A 166 -3.87 6.92 5.67
C THR A 166 -4.35 7.38 7.05
N ARG A 167 -4.84 6.47 7.89
CA ARG A 167 -5.27 6.79 9.25
C ARG A 167 -4.11 7.27 10.12
N ASN A 168 -2.96 6.60 10.02
CA ASN A 168 -1.78 6.95 10.80
C ASN A 168 -1.25 8.34 10.43
N LEU A 169 -1.23 8.69 9.14
CA LEU A 169 -0.83 10.02 8.69
C LEU A 169 -1.79 11.11 9.22
N PHE A 170 -3.09 10.87 9.16
CA PHE A 170 -4.07 11.80 9.72
C PHE A 170 -3.88 11.96 11.23
N ALA A 171 -3.78 10.85 11.99
CA ALA A 171 -3.56 10.88 13.43
C ALA A 171 -2.29 11.63 13.83
N ALA A 172 -1.17 11.40 13.14
CA ALA A 172 0.10 12.10 13.39
C ALA A 172 -0.02 13.61 13.16
N HIS A 173 -0.76 14.04 12.13
CA HIS A 173 -1.02 15.46 11.90
C HIS A 173 -1.98 16.08 12.95
N LEU A 174 -2.94 15.31 13.46
CA LEU A 174 -3.77 15.76 14.58
C LEU A 174 -2.92 15.96 15.83
N GLU A 175 -2.08 14.98 16.19
CA GLU A 175 -1.19 15.06 17.34
C GLU A 175 -0.22 16.26 17.27
N SER A 176 0.33 16.55 16.08
CA SER A 176 1.19 17.71 15.88
C SER A 176 0.48 19.06 16.06
N ASN A 177 -0.86 19.05 16.00
CA ASN A 177 -1.74 20.20 16.28
C ASN A 177 -2.42 20.11 17.66
N ASN A 178 -1.90 19.27 18.57
CA ASN A 178 -2.47 19.04 19.91
C ASN A 178 -3.93 18.57 19.88
N GLN A 179 -4.31 17.78 18.88
CA GLN A 179 -5.63 17.20 18.70
C GLN A 179 -5.52 15.66 18.74
N SER A 180 -6.61 15.01 19.03
CA SER A 180 -6.69 13.53 19.04
C SER A 180 -7.76 13.05 18.09
N ILE A 181 -7.56 11.88 17.49
CA ILE A 181 -8.59 11.22 16.70
C ILE A 181 -9.85 10.89 17.55
N ASN A 182 -9.68 10.77 18.87
CA ASN A 182 -10.76 10.53 19.81
C ASN A 182 -11.68 11.75 20.02
N ASP A 183 -11.28 12.92 19.54
CA ASP A 183 -12.09 14.14 19.60
C ASP A 183 -13.16 14.18 18.50
N PHE A 184 -13.12 13.21 17.58
CA PHE A 184 -14.00 13.16 16.41
C PHE A 184 -15.14 12.14 16.60
N ASN A 185 -16.30 12.42 16.00
CA ASN A 185 -17.45 11.52 16.02
C ASN A 185 -17.27 10.39 14.98
N VAL A 186 -16.46 9.39 15.31
CA VAL A 186 -16.21 8.24 14.45
C VAL A 186 -17.35 7.25 14.58
N ILE A 187 -18.16 7.11 13.53
CA ILE A 187 -19.34 6.21 13.50
C ILE A 187 -19.02 4.84 12.92
N LEU A 188 -17.94 4.72 12.12
CA LEU A 188 -17.57 3.47 11.47
C LEU A 188 -16.08 3.45 11.14
N GLU A 189 -15.47 2.28 11.34
CA GLU A 189 -14.11 1.99 10.91
C GLU A 189 -14.10 0.79 9.98
N LEU A 190 -13.51 0.93 8.79
CA LEU A 190 -13.40 -0.16 7.82
C LEU A 190 -12.17 -0.02 6.93
N ASP A 191 -11.81 -1.10 6.25
CA ASP A 191 -10.59 -1.13 5.43
C ASP A 191 -10.86 -0.87 3.93
N ASN A 192 -12.02 -1.22 3.42
CA ASN A 192 -12.32 -1.14 2.01
C ASN A 192 -12.68 0.30 1.58
N ILE A 193 -11.80 0.92 0.77
CA ILE A 193 -11.96 2.31 0.28
C ILE A 193 -13.18 2.45 -0.64
N ALA A 194 -13.48 1.46 -1.46
CA ALA A 194 -14.65 1.53 -2.35
C ALA A 194 -15.95 1.60 -1.53
N THR A 195 -16.05 0.82 -0.44
CA THR A 195 -17.17 0.89 0.50
C THR A 195 -17.24 2.25 1.20
N ILE A 196 -16.09 2.81 1.63
CA ILE A 196 -16.05 4.16 2.22
C ILE A 196 -16.62 5.18 1.24
N LYS A 197 -16.14 5.17 -0.02
CA LYS A 197 -16.61 6.10 -1.05
C LYS A 197 -18.10 5.93 -1.36
N ASP A 198 -18.61 4.70 -1.32
CA ASP A 198 -20.06 4.44 -1.50
C ASP A 198 -20.88 5.05 -0.36
N LEU A 199 -20.46 4.87 0.88
CA LEU A 199 -21.12 5.47 2.05
C LEU A 199 -21.07 7.00 2.02
N ILE A 200 -19.95 7.61 1.60
CA ILE A 200 -19.83 9.07 1.41
C ILE A 200 -20.83 9.55 0.36
N ARG A 201 -20.92 8.90 -0.81
CA ARG A 201 -21.88 9.28 -1.86
C ARG A 201 -23.33 9.27 -1.39
N ARG A 202 -23.65 8.36 -0.47
CA ARG A 202 -24.98 8.21 0.14
C ARG A 202 -25.18 9.07 1.38
N ASP A 203 -24.24 9.98 1.67
CA ASP A 203 -24.28 10.95 2.79
C ASP A 203 -24.40 10.32 4.19
N PHE A 204 -23.85 9.11 4.38
CA PHE A 204 -23.78 8.49 5.70
C PHE A 204 -22.77 9.18 6.62
N GLY A 205 -21.74 9.79 6.03
CA GLY A 205 -20.69 10.50 6.77
C GLY A 205 -19.61 11.01 5.83
N VAL A 206 -18.53 11.54 6.41
CA VAL A 206 -17.37 12.08 5.71
C VAL A 206 -16.11 11.26 6.05
N SER A 207 -15.07 11.37 5.24
CA SER A 207 -13.83 10.62 5.48
C SER A 207 -12.59 11.39 5.05
N ILE A 208 -11.47 11.14 5.73
CA ILE A 208 -10.14 11.57 5.28
C ILE A 208 -9.57 10.48 4.38
N LEU A 209 -9.39 10.81 3.11
CA LEU A 209 -8.90 9.91 2.07
C LEU A 209 -7.79 10.57 1.26
N PRO A 210 -6.91 9.80 0.63
CA PRO A 210 -6.00 10.32 -0.38
C PRO A 210 -6.78 10.90 -1.57
N ARG A 211 -6.32 12.02 -2.11
CA ARG A 211 -6.96 12.61 -3.29
C ARG A 211 -6.91 11.65 -4.49
N SER A 212 -5.82 10.94 -4.64
CA SER A 212 -5.60 9.98 -5.74
C SER A 212 -6.69 8.89 -5.83
N VAL A 213 -7.21 8.41 -4.70
CA VAL A 213 -8.27 7.38 -4.70
C VAL A 213 -9.66 7.94 -5.01
N CYS A 214 -9.81 9.27 -5.03
CA CYS A 214 -11.07 9.95 -5.32
C CYS A 214 -11.18 10.44 -6.78
N LEU A 215 -10.16 10.29 -7.61
CA LEU A 215 -10.09 10.86 -8.97
C LEU A 215 -11.27 10.44 -9.85
N GLY A 216 -11.64 9.16 -9.79
CA GLY A 216 -12.78 8.65 -10.55
C GLY A 216 -14.12 9.27 -10.13
N GLU A 217 -14.33 9.46 -8.84
CA GLU A 217 -15.53 10.08 -8.27
C GLU A 217 -15.55 11.60 -8.54
N LEU A 218 -14.40 12.25 -8.52
CA LEU A 218 -14.27 13.67 -8.88
C LEU A 218 -14.65 13.90 -10.35
N LYS A 219 -14.12 13.08 -11.25
CA LYS A 219 -14.46 13.13 -12.68
C LYS A 219 -15.96 12.90 -12.93
N LYS A 220 -16.58 12.00 -12.18
CA LYS A 220 -18.02 11.71 -12.22
C LYS A 220 -18.87 12.71 -11.44
N LYS A 221 -18.24 13.67 -10.73
CA LYS A 221 -18.93 14.62 -9.84
C LYS A 221 -19.83 13.94 -8.82
N SER A 222 -19.42 12.81 -8.27
CA SER A 222 -20.20 12.00 -7.31
C SER A 222 -19.72 12.17 -5.87
N ILE A 223 -18.49 12.68 -5.68
CA ILE A 223 -17.90 13.07 -4.39
C ILE A 223 -17.24 14.44 -4.59
N ALA A 224 -17.24 15.26 -3.55
CA ALA A 224 -16.45 16.47 -3.46
C ALA A 224 -15.29 16.25 -2.48
N VAL A 225 -14.16 16.90 -2.74
CA VAL A 225 -13.01 16.89 -1.83
C VAL A 225 -12.55 18.30 -1.53
N LEU A 226 -12.09 18.51 -0.28
CA LEU A 226 -11.59 19.80 0.16
C LEU A 226 -10.48 19.61 1.20
N PRO A 227 -9.54 20.57 1.30
CA PRO A 227 -8.50 20.53 2.31
C PRO A 227 -9.08 20.80 3.71
N VAL A 228 -8.39 20.25 4.72
CA VAL A 228 -8.62 20.60 6.13
C VAL A 228 -7.61 21.69 6.51
N GLU A 229 -8.09 22.75 7.13
CA GLU A 229 -7.27 23.90 7.52
C GLU A 229 -6.12 23.46 8.45
N ASN A 230 -4.93 24.00 8.19
CA ASN A 230 -3.69 23.72 8.94
C ASN A 230 -3.21 22.25 8.91
N LEU A 231 -3.77 21.39 8.06
CA LEU A 231 -3.30 20.03 7.86
C LEU A 231 -2.72 19.85 6.45
N SER A 232 -1.39 19.81 6.35
CA SER A 232 -0.67 19.48 5.12
C SER A 232 -0.24 18.01 5.14
N MET A 233 -1.17 17.12 4.85
CA MET A 233 -0.98 15.67 4.94
C MET A 233 -0.46 15.10 3.61
N VAL A 234 0.81 15.40 3.29
CA VAL A 234 1.48 14.97 2.05
C VAL A 234 2.21 13.66 2.29
N ARG A 235 2.25 12.81 1.28
CA ARG A 235 3.01 11.55 1.27
C ARG A 235 3.54 11.24 -0.13
N GLU A 236 4.64 10.49 -0.19
CA GLU A 236 5.18 9.95 -1.44
C GLU A 236 4.46 8.65 -1.80
N ILE A 237 4.28 8.39 -3.10
CA ILE A 237 3.99 7.09 -3.66
C ILE A 237 5.27 6.60 -4.32
N ASN A 238 5.80 5.50 -3.83
CA ASN A 238 7.08 4.96 -4.24
C ASN A 238 6.93 3.55 -4.82
N LEU A 239 7.71 3.28 -5.88
CA LEU A 239 7.99 1.95 -6.36
C LEU A 239 9.22 1.43 -5.60
N ALA A 240 9.03 0.45 -4.75
CA ALA A 240 10.07 -0.18 -3.95
C ALA A 240 10.52 -1.50 -4.60
N TYR A 241 11.82 -1.77 -4.61
CA TYR A 241 12.42 -2.95 -5.22
C TYR A 241 13.72 -3.34 -4.51
N GLN A 242 14.15 -4.58 -4.64
CA GLN A 242 15.43 -5.06 -4.11
C GLN A 242 16.59 -4.39 -4.87
N SER A 243 17.70 -4.12 -4.16
CA SER A 243 18.87 -3.44 -4.75
C SER A 243 19.54 -4.23 -5.88
N ASP A 244 19.31 -5.54 -5.95
CA ASP A 244 19.77 -6.47 -6.99
C ASP A 244 18.76 -6.72 -8.12
N PHE A 245 17.64 -5.98 -8.15
CA PHE A 245 16.65 -6.08 -9.22
C PHE A 245 17.24 -5.68 -10.57
N ALA A 246 17.31 -6.63 -11.51
CA ALA A 246 18.05 -6.49 -12.74
C ALA A 246 17.33 -5.70 -13.85
N GLN A 247 15.98 -5.73 -13.86
CA GLN A 247 15.17 -5.18 -14.96
C GLN A 247 14.80 -3.70 -14.70
N THR A 248 15.79 -2.84 -14.58
CA THR A 248 15.58 -1.42 -14.21
C THR A 248 14.76 -0.62 -15.22
N ASP A 249 14.76 -1.01 -16.50
CA ASP A 249 13.98 -0.33 -17.53
C ASP A 249 12.48 -0.43 -17.26
N ILE A 250 12.00 -1.58 -16.78
CA ILE A 250 10.59 -1.79 -16.36
C ILE A 250 10.16 -0.78 -15.30
N LEU A 251 11.05 -0.37 -14.39
CA LEU A 251 10.73 0.58 -13.33
C LEU A 251 10.32 1.95 -13.93
N HIS A 252 11.07 2.43 -14.90
CA HIS A 252 10.79 3.70 -15.56
C HIS A 252 9.54 3.62 -16.43
N ASP A 253 9.36 2.53 -17.16
CA ASP A 253 8.18 2.29 -17.98
C ASP A 253 6.90 2.24 -17.15
N LEU A 254 6.93 1.61 -15.96
CA LEU A 254 5.80 1.58 -15.05
C LEU A 254 5.46 2.96 -14.48
N VAL A 255 6.48 3.77 -14.15
CA VAL A 255 6.28 5.15 -13.71
C VAL A 255 5.67 5.98 -14.83
N GLU A 256 6.16 5.86 -16.08
CA GLU A 256 5.63 6.56 -17.23
C GLU A 256 4.17 6.16 -17.50
N SER A 257 3.87 4.86 -17.51
CA SER A 257 2.49 4.35 -17.67
C SER A 257 1.55 4.89 -16.59
N TYR A 258 2.03 5.02 -15.35
CA TYR A 258 1.25 5.63 -14.27
C TYR A 258 1.00 7.12 -14.52
N GLN A 259 2.03 7.88 -14.93
CA GLN A 259 1.90 9.31 -15.23
C GLN A 259 0.95 9.56 -16.41
N GLU A 260 1.03 8.74 -17.46
CA GLU A 260 0.10 8.80 -18.60
C GLU A 260 -1.35 8.51 -18.17
N THR A 261 -1.53 7.52 -17.30
CA THR A 261 -2.84 7.18 -16.75
C THR A 261 -3.40 8.34 -15.95
N LEU A 262 -2.60 9.01 -15.11
CA LEU A 262 -3.03 10.18 -14.34
C LEU A 262 -3.51 11.35 -15.20
N ARG A 263 -2.87 11.59 -16.37
CA ARG A 263 -3.27 12.66 -17.31
C ARG A 263 -4.71 12.50 -17.80
N ARG A 264 -5.25 11.27 -17.80
CA ARG A 264 -6.66 11.02 -18.17
C ARG A 264 -7.67 11.49 -17.13
N TYR A 265 -7.20 11.79 -15.91
CA TYR A 265 -8.02 12.26 -14.79
C TYR A 265 -7.89 13.77 -14.53
N GLN A 266 -6.97 14.43 -15.23
CA GLN A 266 -6.83 15.89 -15.22
C GLN A 266 -7.76 16.52 -16.27
#